data_3c7b2291f86acdb1192b0f917ebb2224
#
_entry.id   3c7b2291f86acdb1192b0f917ebb2224
#
_cell.length_a   1.000
_cell.length_b   1.000
_cell.length_c   1.000
_cell.angle_alpha   90.00
_cell.angle_beta   90.00
_cell.angle_gamma   90.00
#
_symmetry.space_group_name_H-M   'P 1'
#
loop_
_entity.id
_entity.type
_entity.pdbx_description
1 polymer ?
#
loop_
_entity_poly.entity_id
_entity_poly.type
_entity_poly.pdbx_seq_one_letter_code
_entity_poly.pdbx_strand_id
1 'polypeptide(L)'
;MQELQGVIDNIVFQSEDNQFSVFRVKTDHEGKVSVVYRGPAPFLGESVELSGSWGEHAKFGRQFRAEVCQAIKPSTTDGVERFLASGAVRGIGKTMAARIVEHFGSDTLDVLSLSPHRLTEISGIGRKKAEAIGMSYAELSDMRELMVYLESHGVSANYAPKLQAQYGATAMKRIQENPYSLASDITGIGFRTADKIALATGMDGACEERIKAGLEYALNQAASAGHTCVPEELLLRETVRLLQVSSSVVNDVFQKLLAEDMLRTEEVGGLRLIYPEYLYQAEVQTSKRLLKLRDLADALEKVNVDKIIGQWEFEAGIVLAEAQKEAIHASLKYGVFVLTGGP
;
A
#
# COMPACT_ATOMS: atom_id res chain seq x y z
N MET A 1 -29.92 -19.91 1.07
CA MET A 1 -29.46 -18.58 0.69
C MET A 1 -30.58 -17.91 -0.09
N GLN A 2 -30.84 -16.66 0.16
CA GLN A 2 -31.81 -15.84 -0.57
C GLN A 2 -31.05 -14.83 -1.40
N GLU A 3 -31.61 -14.48 -2.55
CA GLU A 3 -31.03 -13.52 -3.47
C GLU A 3 -31.79 -12.18 -3.40
N LEU A 4 -31.07 -11.09 -3.46
CA LEU A 4 -31.62 -9.75 -3.47
C LEU A 4 -30.91 -8.93 -4.54
N GLN A 5 -31.65 -8.41 -5.50
CA GLN A 5 -31.09 -7.52 -6.53
C GLN A 5 -31.60 -6.09 -6.33
N GLY A 6 -30.76 -5.12 -6.62
CA GLY A 6 -31.14 -3.71 -6.55
C GLY A 6 -29.99 -2.77 -6.84
N VAL A 7 -30.25 -1.48 -6.63
CA VAL A 7 -29.30 -0.39 -6.87
C VAL A 7 -28.89 0.23 -5.53
N ILE A 8 -27.61 0.47 -5.33
CA ILE A 8 -27.08 1.10 -4.13
C ILE A 8 -27.60 2.53 -4.01
N ASP A 9 -28.41 2.78 -3.00
CA ASP A 9 -29.05 4.08 -2.76
C ASP A 9 -28.20 4.98 -1.84
N ASN A 10 -27.56 4.40 -0.81
CA ASN A 10 -26.71 5.12 0.12
C ASN A 10 -25.75 4.18 0.86
N ILE A 11 -24.54 4.65 1.15
CA ILE A 11 -23.60 3.98 2.05
C ILE A 11 -23.81 4.60 3.44
N VAL A 12 -24.24 3.77 4.40
CA VAL A 12 -24.55 4.20 5.76
C VAL A 12 -23.30 4.18 6.63
N PHE A 13 -22.47 3.14 6.46
CA PHE A 13 -21.23 2.97 7.22
C PHE A 13 -20.25 2.11 6.42
N GLN A 14 -18.97 2.42 6.55
CA GLN A 14 -17.89 1.60 6.05
C GLN A 14 -16.74 1.66 7.06
N SER A 15 -16.20 0.50 7.46
CA SER A 15 -15.06 0.44 8.36
C SER A 15 -13.79 0.95 7.67
N GLU A 16 -12.85 1.50 8.42
CA GLU A 16 -11.59 2.05 7.87
C GLU A 16 -10.75 0.99 7.15
N ASP A 17 -10.84 -0.26 7.58
CA ASP A 17 -10.19 -1.42 6.95
C ASP A 17 -11.00 -2.00 5.79
N ASN A 18 -12.16 -1.42 5.46
CA ASN A 18 -13.13 -1.85 4.44
C ASN A 18 -13.55 -3.35 4.54
N GLN A 19 -13.41 -3.96 5.71
CA GLN A 19 -13.84 -5.34 5.94
C GLN A 19 -15.31 -5.45 6.34
N PHE A 20 -15.96 -4.33 6.60
CA PHE A 20 -17.36 -4.29 7.00
C PHE A 20 -18.04 -3.04 6.45
N SER A 21 -19.19 -3.22 5.84
CA SER A 21 -19.99 -2.13 5.31
C SER A 21 -21.48 -2.31 5.58
N VAL A 22 -22.16 -1.18 5.74
CA VAL A 22 -23.62 -1.11 5.83
C VAL A 22 -24.11 -0.11 4.78
N PHE A 23 -24.96 -0.56 3.89
CA PHE A 23 -25.49 0.27 2.82
C PHE A 23 -26.98 0.01 2.58
N ARG A 24 -27.64 0.90 1.88
CA ARG A 24 -29.04 0.76 1.49
C ARG A 24 -29.13 0.41 0.01
N VAL A 25 -29.91 -0.61 -0.26
CA VAL A 25 -30.22 -1.07 -1.62
C VAL A 25 -31.67 -0.75 -1.92
N LYS A 26 -31.93 -0.10 -3.03
CA LYS A 26 -33.28 0.09 -3.55
C LYS A 26 -33.60 -1.08 -4.46
N THR A 27 -34.54 -1.89 -4.06
CA THR A 27 -35.03 -3.07 -4.79
C THR A 27 -36.36 -2.76 -5.45
N ASP A 28 -36.73 -3.51 -6.47
CA ASP A 28 -37.99 -3.33 -7.19
C ASP A 28 -39.21 -3.83 -6.40
N HIS A 29 -39.02 -4.80 -5.47
CA HIS A 29 -40.11 -5.46 -4.76
C HIS A 29 -40.20 -5.09 -3.28
N GLU A 30 -39.06 -4.88 -2.61
CA GLU A 30 -39.03 -4.64 -1.15
C GLU A 30 -38.72 -3.18 -0.77
N GLY A 31 -38.60 -2.29 -1.75
CA GLY A 31 -38.27 -0.88 -1.54
C GLY A 31 -36.80 -0.69 -1.09
N LYS A 32 -36.56 0.12 -0.04
CA LYS A 32 -35.21 0.37 0.48
C LYS A 32 -34.85 -0.65 1.58
N VAL A 33 -33.91 -1.50 1.30
CA VAL A 33 -33.41 -2.54 2.19
C VAL A 33 -32.07 -2.13 2.78
N SER A 34 -31.91 -2.24 4.09
CA SER A 34 -30.61 -2.10 4.76
C SER A 34 -29.83 -3.40 4.64
N VAL A 35 -28.64 -3.32 4.10
CA VAL A 35 -27.73 -4.47 3.87
C VAL A 35 -26.53 -4.34 4.76
N VAL A 36 -26.15 -5.45 5.39
CA VAL A 36 -24.90 -5.60 6.17
C VAL A 36 -24.03 -6.59 5.40
N TYR A 37 -22.82 -6.16 5.06
CA TYR A 37 -21.89 -6.95 4.27
C TYR A 37 -20.51 -6.98 4.90
N ARG A 38 -19.84 -8.12 4.88
CA ARG A 38 -18.45 -8.27 5.29
C ARG A 38 -17.54 -8.13 4.07
N GLY A 39 -17.26 -6.88 3.75
CA GLY A 39 -16.45 -6.49 2.61
C GLY A 39 -16.57 -5.00 2.32
N PRO A 40 -15.89 -4.52 1.26
CA PRO A 40 -15.96 -3.13 0.83
C PRO A 40 -17.37 -2.76 0.39
N ALA A 41 -17.78 -1.53 0.66
CA ALA A 41 -19.06 -1.04 0.17
C ALA A 41 -19.04 -0.94 -1.37
N PRO A 42 -20.11 -1.37 -2.06
CA PRO A 42 -20.27 -1.09 -3.48
C PRO A 42 -20.38 0.41 -3.76
N PHE A 43 -20.22 0.81 -5.03
CA PHE A 43 -20.36 2.21 -5.39
C PHE A 43 -21.82 2.68 -5.34
N LEU A 44 -22.02 3.95 -4.97
CA LEU A 44 -23.34 4.57 -5.04
C LEU A 44 -23.91 4.48 -6.48
N GLY A 45 -25.17 4.05 -6.61
CA GLY A 45 -25.83 3.86 -7.90
C GLY A 45 -25.45 2.58 -8.63
N GLU A 46 -24.59 1.76 -8.07
CA GLU A 46 -24.22 0.47 -8.63
C GLU A 46 -25.38 -0.52 -8.51
N SER A 47 -25.63 -1.27 -9.58
CA SER A 47 -26.54 -2.42 -9.53
C SER A 47 -25.81 -3.60 -8.94
N VAL A 48 -26.39 -4.23 -7.94
CA VAL A 48 -25.79 -5.36 -7.22
C VAL A 48 -26.75 -6.52 -7.14
N GLU A 49 -26.15 -7.70 -7.17
CA GLU A 49 -26.78 -8.97 -6.78
C GLU A 49 -26.16 -9.43 -5.46
N LEU A 50 -27.00 -9.67 -4.49
CA LEU A 50 -26.63 -10.04 -3.12
C LEU A 50 -27.16 -11.42 -2.82
N SER A 51 -26.30 -12.29 -2.32
CA SER A 51 -26.73 -13.59 -1.76
C SER A 51 -26.50 -13.57 -0.26
N GLY A 52 -27.50 -14.00 0.50
CA GLY A 52 -27.43 -13.96 1.95
C GLY A 52 -28.69 -14.43 2.66
N SER A 53 -28.94 -13.85 3.83
CA SER A 53 -30.10 -14.17 4.66
C SER A 53 -30.69 -12.91 5.34
N TRP A 54 -31.99 -12.90 5.55
CA TRP A 54 -32.64 -11.89 6.35
C TRP A 54 -32.37 -12.09 7.84
N GLY A 55 -32.14 -11.01 8.53
CA GLY A 55 -31.97 -10.98 9.97
C GLY A 55 -32.67 -9.76 10.59
N GLU A 56 -32.88 -9.79 11.88
CA GLU A 56 -33.44 -8.69 12.63
C GLU A 56 -32.41 -8.15 13.61
N HIS A 57 -32.22 -6.84 13.61
CA HIS A 57 -31.33 -6.17 14.54
C HIS A 57 -32.14 -5.38 15.56
N ALA A 58 -31.87 -5.56 16.85
CA ALA A 58 -32.65 -4.99 17.95
C ALA A 58 -32.87 -3.46 17.84
N LYS A 59 -31.92 -2.71 17.26
CA LYS A 59 -31.97 -1.25 17.12
C LYS A 59 -32.35 -0.78 15.72
N PHE A 60 -32.03 -1.56 14.66
CA PHE A 60 -32.13 -1.12 13.27
C PHE A 60 -33.19 -1.90 12.46
N GLY A 61 -33.91 -2.82 13.11
CA GLY A 61 -34.96 -3.61 12.48
C GLY A 61 -34.47 -4.66 11.48
N ARG A 62 -35.32 -4.97 10.51
CA ARG A 62 -35.06 -6.00 9.49
C ARG A 62 -33.92 -5.55 8.55
N GLN A 63 -32.91 -6.41 8.41
CA GLN A 63 -31.71 -6.18 7.58
C GLN A 63 -31.39 -7.43 6.77
N PHE A 64 -30.82 -7.24 5.59
CA PHE A 64 -30.27 -8.33 4.78
C PHE A 64 -28.80 -8.51 5.09
N ARG A 65 -28.41 -9.68 5.55
CA ARG A 65 -26.99 -10.03 5.79
C ARG A 65 -26.44 -10.68 4.56
N ALA A 66 -25.71 -9.94 3.75
CA ALA A 66 -25.09 -10.41 2.54
C ALA A 66 -23.79 -11.17 2.86
N GLU A 67 -23.65 -12.36 2.29
CA GLU A 67 -22.42 -13.15 2.28
C GLU A 67 -21.64 -12.90 0.99
N VAL A 68 -22.36 -12.67 -0.12
CA VAL A 68 -21.81 -12.32 -1.43
C VAL A 68 -22.46 -11.05 -1.92
N CYS A 69 -21.65 -10.16 -2.48
CA CYS A 69 -22.08 -8.92 -3.12
C CYS A 69 -21.37 -8.83 -4.48
N GLN A 70 -22.13 -9.00 -5.56
CA GLN A 70 -21.59 -8.89 -6.92
C GLN A 70 -22.19 -7.69 -7.62
N ALA A 71 -21.31 -6.85 -8.18
CA ALA A 71 -21.75 -5.78 -9.07
C ALA A 71 -22.21 -6.36 -10.40
N ILE A 72 -23.40 -6.00 -10.81
CA ILE A 72 -23.96 -6.38 -12.13
C ILE A 72 -24.04 -5.13 -13.02
N LYS A 73 -23.78 -5.30 -14.32
CA LYS A 73 -24.05 -4.20 -15.26
C LYS A 73 -25.55 -3.88 -15.23
N PRO A 74 -25.95 -2.60 -15.13
CA PRO A 74 -27.34 -2.24 -15.25
C PRO A 74 -27.90 -2.76 -16.57
N SER A 75 -28.88 -3.68 -16.51
CA SER A 75 -29.47 -4.31 -17.67
C SER A 75 -30.67 -3.53 -18.24
N THR A 76 -31.16 -2.54 -17.49
CA THR A 76 -32.30 -1.73 -17.85
C THR A 76 -31.89 -0.26 -18.01
N THR A 77 -32.55 0.48 -18.90
CA THR A 77 -32.34 1.91 -19.11
C THR A 77 -32.54 2.71 -17.83
N ASP A 78 -33.52 2.35 -17.00
CA ASP A 78 -33.76 2.91 -15.67
C ASP A 78 -32.57 2.68 -14.72
N GLY A 79 -31.95 1.50 -14.76
CA GLY A 79 -30.75 1.18 -13.97
C GLY A 79 -29.56 2.02 -14.41
N VAL A 80 -29.37 2.18 -15.72
CA VAL A 80 -28.31 3.03 -16.29
C VAL A 80 -28.51 4.50 -15.89
N GLU A 81 -29.75 5.01 -15.98
CA GLU A 81 -30.04 6.38 -15.58
C GLU A 81 -29.73 6.63 -14.10
N ARG A 82 -30.18 5.72 -13.21
CA ARG A 82 -29.89 5.82 -11.76
C ARG A 82 -28.40 5.77 -11.47
N PHE A 83 -27.68 4.89 -12.13
CA PHE A 83 -26.22 4.77 -12.02
C PHE A 83 -25.54 6.10 -12.40
N LEU A 84 -25.86 6.67 -13.54
CA LEU A 84 -25.29 7.94 -14.00
C LEU A 84 -25.72 9.12 -13.09
N ALA A 85 -26.96 9.12 -12.60
CA ALA A 85 -27.50 10.15 -11.72
C ALA A 85 -26.94 10.10 -10.30
N SER A 86 -26.29 8.99 -9.89
CA SER A 86 -25.73 8.82 -8.54
C SER A 86 -24.52 9.71 -8.24
N GLY A 87 -23.88 10.25 -9.29
CA GLY A 87 -22.63 11.00 -9.19
C GLY A 87 -21.37 10.13 -9.28
N ALA A 88 -21.50 8.83 -9.54
CA ALA A 88 -20.37 7.92 -9.76
C ALA A 88 -19.51 8.37 -10.95
N VAL A 89 -20.12 8.91 -11.98
CA VAL A 89 -19.44 9.50 -13.16
C VAL A 89 -19.40 11.01 -13.01
N ARG A 90 -18.22 11.58 -12.86
CA ARG A 90 -18.04 13.04 -12.71
C ARG A 90 -18.55 13.78 -13.94
N GLY A 91 -19.27 14.87 -13.72
CA GLY A 91 -19.81 15.72 -14.79
C GLY A 91 -21.21 15.32 -15.26
N ILE A 92 -21.78 14.24 -14.73
CA ILE A 92 -23.16 13.83 -14.97
C ILE A 92 -23.99 14.05 -13.69
N GLY A 93 -24.97 14.95 -13.76
CA GLY A 93 -26.00 15.09 -12.72
C GLY A 93 -27.32 14.46 -13.18
N LYS A 94 -28.34 14.44 -12.31
CA LYS A 94 -29.63 13.76 -12.54
C LYS A 94 -30.28 14.15 -13.87
N THR A 95 -30.39 15.46 -14.18
CA THR A 95 -30.99 15.93 -15.41
C THR A 95 -30.20 15.53 -16.67
N MET A 96 -28.85 15.48 -16.53
CA MET A 96 -27.99 15.08 -17.64
C MET A 96 -28.04 13.57 -17.85
N ALA A 97 -28.12 12.78 -16.80
CA ALA A 97 -28.28 11.33 -16.85
C ALA A 97 -29.55 10.94 -17.63
N ALA A 98 -30.70 11.53 -17.27
CA ALA A 98 -31.96 11.30 -17.98
C ALA A 98 -31.83 11.59 -19.47
N ARG A 99 -31.24 12.74 -19.86
CA ARG A 99 -31.07 13.13 -21.27
C ARG A 99 -30.11 12.20 -22.02
N ILE A 100 -29.05 11.73 -21.38
CA ILE A 100 -28.11 10.78 -21.98
C ILE A 100 -28.81 9.46 -22.26
N VAL A 101 -29.54 8.94 -21.29
CA VAL A 101 -30.25 7.66 -21.41
C VAL A 101 -31.45 7.77 -22.37
N GLU A 102 -32.18 8.88 -22.38
CA GLU A 102 -33.24 9.15 -23.36
C GLU A 102 -32.72 9.14 -24.81
N HIS A 103 -31.49 9.66 -25.02
CA HIS A 103 -30.89 9.76 -26.36
C HIS A 103 -30.26 8.44 -26.83
N PHE A 104 -29.52 7.74 -25.96
CA PHE A 104 -28.76 6.55 -26.35
C PHE A 104 -29.41 5.22 -25.91
N GLY A 105 -30.39 5.23 -25.01
CA GLY A 105 -31.08 4.04 -24.54
C GLY A 105 -30.14 2.99 -23.96
N SER A 106 -30.23 1.76 -24.45
CA SER A 106 -29.39 0.62 -24.11
C SER A 106 -27.90 0.83 -24.42
N ASP A 107 -27.57 1.66 -25.39
CA ASP A 107 -26.19 1.85 -25.87
C ASP A 107 -25.42 2.89 -25.04
N THR A 108 -26.05 3.46 -24.01
CA THR A 108 -25.47 4.52 -23.17
C THR A 108 -24.11 4.16 -22.59
N LEU A 109 -23.97 2.97 -22.02
CA LEU A 109 -22.70 2.55 -21.40
C LEU A 109 -21.61 2.29 -22.45
N ASP A 110 -21.99 1.77 -23.60
CA ASP A 110 -21.07 1.55 -24.73
C ASP A 110 -20.60 2.88 -25.33
N VAL A 111 -21.49 3.87 -25.43
CA VAL A 111 -21.12 5.23 -25.85
C VAL A 111 -20.15 5.86 -24.87
N LEU A 112 -20.37 5.75 -23.56
CA LEU A 112 -19.48 6.27 -22.53
C LEU A 112 -18.09 5.61 -22.57
N SER A 113 -18.04 4.31 -22.86
CA SER A 113 -16.81 3.51 -22.88
C SER A 113 -16.04 3.65 -24.18
N LEU A 114 -16.71 3.49 -25.33
CA LEU A 114 -16.07 3.32 -26.63
C LEU A 114 -16.09 4.58 -27.51
N SER A 115 -17.07 5.46 -27.29
CA SER A 115 -17.30 6.61 -28.16
C SER A 115 -17.79 7.85 -27.39
N PRO A 116 -17.06 8.31 -26.35
CA PRO A 116 -17.55 9.41 -25.51
C PRO A 116 -17.74 10.72 -26.26
N HIS A 117 -17.12 10.91 -27.44
CA HIS A 117 -17.33 12.06 -28.31
C HIS A 117 -18.77 12.19 -28.77
N ARG A 118 -19.52 11.07 -28.88
CA ARG A 118 -20.95 11.07 -29.26
C ARG A 118 -21.84 11.77 -28.24
N LEU A 119 -21.38 11.94 -27.00
CA LEU A 119 -22.11 12.73 -26.02
C LEU A 119 -22.33 14.19 -26.47
N THR A 120 -21.55 14.69 -27.43
CA THR A 120 -21.77 16.01 -28.05
C THR A 120 -23.06 16.12 -28.88
N GLU A 121 -23.69 14.99 -29.22
CA GLU A 121 -25.02 14.94 -29.85
C GLU A 121 -26.09 15.50 -28.90
N ILE A 122 -25.81 15.56 -27.59
CA ILE A 122 -26.72 16.06 -26.57
C ILE A 122 -26.46 17.56 -26.34
N SER A 123 -27.48 18.39 -26.50
CA SER A 123 -27.38 19.83 -26.23
C SER A 123 -26.84 20.10 -24.81
N GLY A 124 -25.84 20.97 -24.68
CA GLY A 124 -25.20 21.31 -23.41
C GLY A 124 -24.04 20.39 -22.99
N ILE A 125 -23.64 19.43 -23.84
CA ILE A 125 -22.40 18.69 -23.70
C ILE A 125 -21.46 19.09 -24.84
N GLY A 126 -20.48 19.96 -24.54
CA GLY A 126 -19.41 20.30 -25.47
C GLY A 126 -18.28 19.24 -25.42
N ARG A 127 -17.39 19.30 -26.42
CA ARG A 127 -16.30 18.33 -26.62
C ARG A 127 -15.46 18.09 -25.35
N LYS A 128 -15.02 19.15 -24.65
CA LYS A 128 -14.24 19.04 -23.41
C LYS A 128 -15.00 18.29 -22.31
N LYS A 129 -16.31 18.54 -22.21
CA LYS A 129 -17.14 17.87 -21.19
C LYS A 129 -17.38 16.41 -21.57
N ALA A 130 -17.58 16.09 -22.82
CA ALA A 130 -17.71 14.72 -23.31
C ALA A 130 -16.46 13.90 -23.03
N GLU A 131 -15.28 14.45 -23.30
CA GLU A 131 -13.97 13.83 -22.98
C GLU A 131 -13.81 13.61 -21.46
N ALA A 132 -14.10 14.60 -20.63
CA ALA A 132 -14.02 14.49 -19.18
C ALA A 132 -14.97 13.43 -18.60
N ILE A 133 -16.19 13.32 -19.14
CA ILE A 133 -17.15 12.28 -18.74
C ILE A 133 -16.64 10.88 -19.13
N GLY A 134 -16.13 10.73 -20.36
CA GLY A 134 -15.56 9.47 -20.83
C GLY A 134 -14.36 9.02 -19.98
N MET A 135 -13.45 9.93 -19.65
CA MET A 135 -12.32 9.65 -18.76
C MET A 135 -12.79 9.22 -17.38
N SER A 136 -13.77 9.92 -16.79
CA SER A 136 -14.30 9.56 -15.48
C SER A 136 -14.99 8.19 -15.47
N TYR A 137 -15.68 7.84 -16.56
CA TYR A 137 -16.28 6.51 -16.70
C TYR A 137 -15.22 5.41 -16.87
N ALA A 138 -14.16 5.67 -17.65
CA ALA A 138 -13.05 4.75 -17.82
C ALA A 138 -12.33 4.50 -16.48
N GLU A 139 -12.01 5.56 -15.71
CA GLU A 139 -11.42 5.44 -14.38
C GLU A 139 -12.25 4.54 -13.44
N LEU A 140 -13.57 4.68 -13.48
CA LEU A 140 -14.49 3.87 -12.68
C LEU A 140 -14.51 2.40 -13.13
N SER A 141 -14.47 2.17 -14.45
CA SER A 141 -14.43 0.83 -15.03
C SER A 141 -13.12 0.11 -14.67
N ASP A 142 -11.98 0.79 -14.84
CA ASP A 142 -10.65 0.27 -14.50
C ASP A 142 -10.56 -0.06 -13.01
N MET A 143 -11.09 0.80 -12.15
CA MET A 143 -11.15 0.57 -10.70
C MET A 143 -11.93 -0.69 -10.38
N ARG A 144 -13.08 -0.89 -11.00
CA ARG A 144 -13.93 -2.07 -10.79
C ARG A 144 -13.22 -3.35 -11.25
N GLU A 145 -12.63 -3.33 -12.43
CA GLU A 145 -11.88 -4.45 -12.96
C GLU A 145 -10.72 -4.83 -12.03
N LEU A 146 -10.00 -3.84 -11.53
CA LEU A 146 -8.92 -4.02 -10.58
C LEU A 146 -9.41 -4.62 -9.25
N MET A 147 -10.55 -4.17 -8.71
CA MET A 147 -11.15 -4.73 -7.50
C MET A 147 -11.51 -6.20 -7.68
N VAL A 148 -12.20 -6.54 -8.77
CA VAL A 148 -12.57 -7.92 -9.10
C VAL A 148 -11.33 -8.79 -9.29
N TYR A 149 -10.32 -8.28 -9.97
CA TYR A 149 -9.06 -8.98 -10.17
C TYR A 149 -8.36 -9.31 -8.85
N LEU A 150 -8.22 -8.34 -7.96
CA LEU A 150 -7.60 -8.55 -6.65
C LEU A 150 -8.36 -9.59 -5.82
N GLU A 151 -9.67 -9.49 -5.75
CA GLU A 151 -10.50 -10.43 -4.99
C GLU A 151 -10.46 -11.85 -5.55
N SER A 152 -10.48 -12.01 -6.87
CA SER A 152 -10.35 -13.33 -7.51
C SER A 152 -9.02 -14.02 -7.20
N HIS A 153 -7.98 -13.23 -6.86
CA HIS A 153 -6.66 -13.71 -6.44
C HIS A 153 -6.49 -13.73 -4.92
N GLY A 154 -7.60 -13.57 -4.17
CA GLY A 154 -7.63 -13.63 -2.70
C GLY A 154 -6.90 -12.47 -2.02
N VAL A 155 -6.83 -11.32 -2.68
CA VAL A 155 -6.29 -10.06 -2.17
C VAL A 155 -7.43 -9.08 -1.98
N SER A 156 -7.40 -8.30 -0.90
CA SER A 156 -8.45 -7.33 -0.62
C SER A 156 -8.57 -6.27 -1.71
N ALA A 157 -9.79 -6.04 -2.21
CA ALA A 157 -10.12 -4.94 -3.13
C ALA A 157 -9.76 -3.55 -2.60
N ASN A 158 -9.51 -3.41 -1.29
CA ASN A 158 -9.09 -2.17 -0.64
C ASN A 158 -7.78 -1.59 -1.17
N TYR A 159 -6.96 -2.40 -1.81
CA TYR A 159 -5.74 -1.92 -2.47
C TYR A 159 -6.01 -1.25 -3.82
N ALA A 160 -7.17 -1.51 -4.45
CA ALA A 160 -7.49 -0.97 -5.77
C ALA A 160 -7.43 0.58 -5.85
N PRO A 161 -7.98 1.36 -4.90
CA PRO A 161 -7.85 2.81 -4.93
C PRO A 161 -6.41 3.31 -4.85
N LYS A 162 -5.55 2.64 -4.07
CA LYS A 162 -4.12 2.99 -3.95
C LYS A 162 -3.37 2.66 -5.24
N LEU A 163 -3.65 1.50 -5.82
CA LEU A 163 -3.07 1.06 -7.09
C LEU A 163 -3.47 1.98 -8.23
N GLN A 164 -4.75 2.34 -8.29
CA GLN A 164 -5.26 3.28 -9.30
C GLN A 164 -4.65 4.68 -9.14
N ALA A 165 -4.51 5.17 -7.90
CA ALA A 165 -3.87 6.46 -7.62
C ALA A 165 -2.39 6.49 -8.03
N GLN A 166 -1.66 5.37 -7.86
CA GLN A 166 -0.24 5.26 -8.17
C GLN A 166 0.04 5.02 -9.65
N TYR A 167 -0.73 4.13 -10.29
CA TYR A 167 -0.45 3.63 -11.64
C TYR A 167 -1.49 4.00 -12.71
N GLY A 168 -2.63 4.57 -12.30
CA GLY A 168 -3.72 4.91 -13.22
C GLY A 168 -4.20 3.72 -14.05
N ALA A 169 -4.46 3.92 -15.31
CA ALA A 169 -4.89 2.89 -16.27
C ALA A 169 -3.85 1.76 -16.47
N THR A 170 -2.60 1.91 -16.00
CA THR A 170 -1.58 0.88 -16.13
C THR A 170 -1.52 -0.08 -14.94
N ALA A 171 -2.36 0.12 -13.92
CA ALA A 171 -2.33 -0.65 -12.67
C ALA A 171 -2.43 -2.17 -12.90
N MET A 172 -3.40 -2.60 -13.72
CA MET A 172 -3.58 -4.01 -14.05
C MET A 172 -2.34 -4.61 -14.70
N LYS A 173 -1.79 -3.92 -15.70
CA LYS A 173 -0.59 -4.36 -16.41
C LYS A 173 0.62 -4.47 -15.47
N ARG A 174 0.81 -3.48 -14.58
CA ARG A 174 1.89 -3.49 -13.59
C ARG A 174 1.81 -4.69 -12.64
N ILE A 175 0.60 -5.00 -12.16
CA ILE A 175 0.39 -6.15 -11.29
C ILE A 175 0.72 -7.47 -12.00
N GLN A 176 0.38 -7.58 -13.28
CA GLN A 176 0.64 -8.80 -14.07
C GLN A 176 2.12 -8.95 -14.46
N GLU A 177 2.80 -7.85 -14.76
CA GLU A 177 4.20 -7.87 -15.18
C GLU A 177 5.18 -8.05 -14.01
N ASN A 178 4.96 -7.33 -12.90
CA ASN A 178 5.83 -7.41 -11.73
C ASN A 178 5.06 -7.11 -10.42
N PRO A 179 4.39 -8.10 -9.83
CA PRO A 179 3.67 -7.93 -8.58
C PRO A 179 4.55 -7.46 -7.40
N TYR A 180 5.84 -7.77 -7.42
CA TYR A 180 6.75 -7.41 -6.32
C TYR A 180 7.06 -5.93 -6.24
N SER A 181 6.94 -5.19 -7.36
CA SER A 181 7.04 -3.72 -7.33
C SER A 181 6.00 -3.06 -6.44
N LEU A 182 4.87 -3.73 -6.20
CA LEU A 182 3.82 -3.24 -5.31
C LEU A 182 4.29 -3.08 -3.87
N ALA A 183 5.22 -3.93 -3.44
CA ALA A 183 5.75 -3.89 -2.07
C ALA A 183 6.65 -2.67 -1.81
N SER A 184 7.31 -2.15 -2.85
CA SER A 184 8.10 -0.92 -2.78
C SER A 184 7.25 0.34 -2.99
N ASP A 185 6.27 0.27 -3.87
CA ASP A 185 5.58 1.45 -4.41
C ASP A 185 4.32 1.82 -3.60
N ILE A 186 3.73 0.86 -2.85
CA ILE A 186 2.45 1.08 -2.19
C ILE A 186 2.51 0.80 -0.69
N THR A 187 2.33 1.86 0.08
CA THR A 187 2.26 1.75 1.55
C THR A 187 1.13 0.81 1.99
N GLY A 188 1.52 -0.25 2.73
CA GLY A 188 0.61 -1.27 3.25
C GLY A 188 0.51 -2.53 2.39
N ILE A 189 1.15 -2.58 1.21
CA ILE A 189 1.40 -3.81 0.49
C ILE A 189 2.82 -4.26 0.82
N GLY A 190 2.95 -5.35 1.58
CA GLY A 190 4.25 -5.95 1.84
C GLY A 190 4.54 -7.14 0.91
N PHE A 191 5.78 -7.66 0.99
CA PHE A 191 6.22 -8.82 0.20
C PHE A 191 5.20 -9.97 0.21
N ARG A 192 4.66 -10.36 1.38
CA ARG A 192 3.72 -11.49 1.47
C ARG A 192 2.44 -11.29 0.66
N THR A 193 1.94 -10.06 0.58
CA THR A 193 0.77 -9.73 -0.24
C THR A 193 1.12 -9.76 -1.72
N ALA A 194 2.26 -9.18 -2.09
CA ALA A 194 2.77 -9.20 -3.46
C ALA A 194 3.05 -10.65 -3.94
N ASP A 195 3.65 -11.48 -3.09
CA ASP A 195 3.93 -12.90 -3.37
C ASP A 195 2.65 -13.71 -3.58
N LYS A 196 1.62 -13.45 -2.75
CA LYS A 196 0.30 -14.06 -2.92
C LYS A 196 -0.32 -13.70 -4.27
N ILE A 197 -0.24 -12.45 -4.68
CA ILE A 197 -0.72 -12.00 -6.00
C ILE A 197 0.08 -12.72 -7.10
N ALA A 198 1.41 -12.71 -7.03
CA ALA A 198 2.29 -13.32 -8.01
C ALA A 198 1.97 -14.80 -8.25
N LEU A 199 1.86 -15.58 -7.18
CA LEU A 199 1.54 -17.00 -7.27
C LEU A 199 0.11 -17.26 -7.77
N ALA A 200 -0.85 -16.45 -7.34
CA ALA A 200 -2.23 -16.56 -7.78
C ALA A 200 -2.41 -16.20 -9.28
N THR A 201 -1.57 -15.33 -9.83
CA THR A 201 -1.55 -15.00 -11.26
C THR A 201 -0.80 -16.01 -12.12
N GLY A 202 -0.29 -17.09 -11.51
CA GLY A 202 0.41 -18.16 -12.22
C GLY A 202 1.91 -17.92 -12.45
N MET A 203 2.50 -16.95 -11.73
CA MET A 203 3.94 -16.75 -11.76
C MET A 203 4.66 -17.99 -11.23
N ASP A 204 5.75 -18.40 -11.89
CA ASP A 204 6.56 -19.53 -11.43
C ASP A 204 7.12 -19.25 -10.02
N GLY A 205 6.84 -20.17 -9.10
CA GLY A 205 7.29 -20.07 -7.72
C GLY A 205 8.82 -20.08 -7.54
N ALA A 206 9.57 -20.45 -8.56
CA ALA A 206 11.03 -20.46 -8.58
C ALA A 206 11.65 -19.40 -9.51
N CYS A 207 10.87 -18.43 -10.00
CA CYS A 207 11.38 -17.38 -10.86
C CYS A 207 12.34 -16.43 -10.13
N GLU A 208 13.22 -15.81 -10.92
CA GLU A 208 14.28 -14.92 -10.42
C GLU A 208 13.72 -13.72 -9.67
N GLU A 209 12.66 -13.11 -10.18
CA GLU A 209 12.00 -11.94 -9.59
C GLU A 209 11.48 -12.25 -8.17
N ARG A 210 10.90 -13.43 -7.98
CA ARG A 210 10.41 -13.89 -6.68
C ARG A 210 11.55 -14.07 -5.69
N ILE A 211 12.63 -14.71 -6.13
CA ILE A 211 13.78 -14.98 -5.26
C ILE A 211 14.48 -13.69 -4.88
N LYS A 212 14.67 -12.77 -5.83
CA LYS A 212 15.22 -11.44 -5.58
C LYS A 212 14.39 -10.68 -4.55
N ALA A 213 13.08 -10.60 -4.74
CA ALA A 213 12.18 -9.94 -3.80
C ALA A 213 12.18 -10.61 -2.40
N GLY A 214 12.34 -11.94 -2.36
CA GLY A 214 12.47 -12.71 -1.12
C GLY A 214 13.77 -12.42 -0.36
N LEU A 215 14.91 -12.30 -1.07
CA LEU A 215 16.19 -11.89 -0.52
C LEU A 215 16.13 -10.48 0.05
N GLU A 216 15.58 -9.53 -0.69
CA GLU A 216 15.38 -8.15 -0.24
C GLU A 216 14.47 -8.08 0.99
N TYR A 217 13.39 -8.86 1.01
CA TYR A 217 12.50 -8.93 2.16
C TYR A 217 13.19 -9.50 3.40
N ALA A 218 14.00 -10.56 3.26
CA ALA A 218 14.75 -11.14 4.38
C ALA A 218 15.77 -10.16 4.95
N LEU A 219 16.47 -9.40 4.10
CA LEU A 219 17.36 -8.33 4.52
C LEU A 219 16.62 -7.22 5.27
N ASN A 220 15.48 -6.77 4.76
CA ASN A 220 14.67 -5.74 5.39
C ASN A 220 14.05 -6.19 6.73
N GLN A 221 13.72 -7.49 6.87
CA GLN A 221 13.29 -8.06 8.15
C GLN A 221 14.42 -8.03 9.19
N ALA A 222 15.65 -8.39 8.79
CA ALA A 222 16.82 -8.29 9.65
C ALA A 222 17.10 -6.83 10.07
N ALA A 223 16.99 -5.90 9.12
CA ALA A 223 17.13 -4.46 9.40
C ALA A 223 16.08 -3.97 10.41
N SER A 224 14.83 -4.41 10.28
CA SER A 224 13.76 -4.09 11.23
C SER A 224 14.00 -4.69 12.63
N ALA A 225 14.78 -5.77 12.72
CA ALA A 225 15.22 -6.37 13.97
C ALA A 225 16.49 -5.69 14.55
N GLY A 226 17.01 -4.64 13.92
CA GLY A 226 18.16 -3.86 14.37
C GLY A 226 19.51 -4.30 13.81
N HIS A 227 19.54 -5.18 12.80
CA HIS A 227 20.77 -5.61 12.15
C HIS A 227 21.08 -4.73 10.93
N THR A 228 22.33 -4.31 10.78
CA THR A 228 22.76 -3.55 9.59
C THR A 228 23.14 -4.46 8.43
N CYS A 229 23.53 -5.70 8.70
CA CYS A 229 23.91 -6.70 7.73
C CYS A 229 23.54 -8.11 8.19
N VAL A 230 23.60 -9.06 7.28
CA VAL A 230 23.28 -10.47 7.53
C VAL A 230 24.38 -11.35 6.93
N PRO A 231 24.90 -12.38 7.66
CA PRO A 231 25.79 -13.38 7.05
C PRO A 231 25.10 -14.09 5.88
N GLU A 232 25.85 -14.33 4.79
CA GLU A 232 25.37 -14.99 3.57
C GLU A 232 24.58 -16.27 3.85
N GLU A 233 25.16 -17.20 4.64
CA GLU A 233 24.51 -18.47 4.96
C GLU A 233 23.16 -18.30 5.65
N LEU A 234 23.06 -17.31 6.54
CA LEU A 234 21.82 -17.02 7.25
C LEU A 234 20.77 -16.43 6.30
N LEU A 235 21.17 -15.50 5.42
CA LEU A 235 20.28 -14.90 4.43
C LEU A 235 19.71 -15.96 3.50
N LEU A 236 20.57 -16.82 2.93
CA LEU A 236 20.13 -17.89 2.03
C LEU A 236 19.18 -18.86 2.73
N ARG A 237 19.49 -19.28 3.96
CA ARG A 237 18.64 -20.18 4.73
C ARG A 237 17.27 -19.58 5.01
N GLU A 238 17.21 -18.32 5.44
CA GLU A 238 15.94 -17.66 5.74
C GLU A 238 15.12 -17.42 4.46
N THR A 239 15.76 -17.13 3.34
CA THR A 239 15.10 -17.01 2.03
C THR A 239 14.51 -18.33 1.55
N VAL A 240 15.26 -19.44 1.66
CA VAL A 240 14.76 -20.79 1.36
C VAL A 240 13.52 -21.11 2.22
N ARG A 241 13.60 -20.82 3.51
CA ARG A 241 12.48 -21.04 4.43
C ARG A 241 11.26 -20.18 4.09
N LEU A 242 11.48 -18.93 3.71
CA LEU A 242 10.43 -17.96 3.36
C LEU A 242 9.68 -18.40 2.09
N LEU A 243 10.44 -18.72 1.04
CA LEU A 243 9.91 -18.99 -0.29
C LEU A 243 9.50 -20.45 -0.50
N GLN A 244 9.99 -21.37 0.34
CA GLN A 244 9.79 -22.83 0.23
C GLN A 244 10.27 -23.39 -1.13
N VAL A 245 11.40 -22.88 -1.60
CA VAL A 245 12.06 -23.34 -2.83
C VAL A 245 13.39 -24.05 -2.50
N SER A 246 13.99 -24.75 -3.48
CA SER A 246 15.25 -25.44 -3.25
C SER A 246 16.40 -24.46 -2.99
N SER A 247 17.34 -24.86 -2.14
CA SER A 247 18.52 -24.05 -1.84
C SER A 247 19.40 -23.78 -3.05
N SER A 248 19.46 -24.71 -4.01
CA SER A 248 20.21 -24.51 -5.25
C SER A 248 19.68 -23.34 -6.05
N VAL A 249 18.36 -23.25 -6.25
CA VAL A 249 17.73 -22.19 -7.04
C VAL A 249 17.93 -20.83 -6.38
N VAL A 250 17.80 -20.75 -5.03
CA VAL A 250 18.08 -19.51 -4.29
C VAL A 250 19.54 -19.10 -4.44
N ASN A 251 20.48 -20.08 -4.33
CA ASN A 251 21.90 -19.79 -4.47
C ASN A 251 22.26 -19.34 -5.90
N ASP A 252 21.70 -19.95 -6.91
CA ASP A 252 21.98 -19.58 -8.31
C ASP A 252 21.59 -18.12 -8.59
N VAL A 253 20.40 -17.70 -8.15
CA VAL A 253 19.96 -16.30 -8.26
C VAL A 253 20.84 -15.38 -7.40
N PHE A 254 21.15 -15.78 -6.17
CA PHE A 254 22.02 -15.00 -5.30
C PHE A 254 23.41 -14.77 -5.93
N GLN A 255 24.05 -15.80 -6.48
CA GLN A 255 25.35 -15.67 -7.16
C GLN A 255 25.25 -14.76 -8.40
N LYS A 256 24.14 -14.83 -9.14
CA LYS A 256 23.88 -13.92 -10.25
C LYS A 256 23.81 -12.45 -9.78
N LEU A 257 23.04 -12.17 -8.71
CA LEU A 257 22.93 -10.82 -8.13
C LEU A 257 24.27 -10.28 -7.61
N LEU A 258 25.13 -11.16 -7.09
CA LEU A 258 26.51 -10.80 -6.71
C LEU A 258 27.33 -10.43 -7.93
N ALA A 259 27.26 -11.23 -8.99
CA ALA A 259 28.02 -10.99 -10.23
C ALA A 259 27.57 -9.69 -10.95
N GLU A 260 26.32 -9.30 -10.79
CA GLU A 260 25.75 -8.06 -11.34
C GLU A 260 25.95 -6.84 -10.41
N ASP A 261 26.67 -6.99 -9.28
CA ASP A 261 26.91 -5.96 -8.25
C ASP A 261 25.60 -5.34 -7.69
N MET A 262 24.55 -6.15 -7.63
CA MET A 262 23.24 -5.73 -7.10
C MET A 262 23.11 -5.90 -5.59
N LEU A 263 24.05 -6.59 -4.96
CA LEU A 263 24.11 -6.77 -3.51
C LEU A 263 25.38 -6.13 -2.94
N ARG A 264 25.24 -5.43 -1.83
CA ARG A 264 26.41 -4.89 -1.10
C ARG A 264 26.96 -5.92 -0.14
N THR A 265 28.26 -6.18 -0.27
CA THR A 265 28.94 -7.21 0.53
C THR A 265 30.21 -6.68 1.16
N GLU A 266 30.55 -7.22 2.33
CA GLU A 266 31.85 -7.07 2.97
C GLU A 266 32.34 -8.41 3.52
N GLU A 267 33.65 -8.63 3.51
CA GLU A 267 34.26 -9.78 4.18
C GLU A 267 34.86 -9.35 5.52
N VAL A 268 34.31 -9.89 6.61
CA VAL A 268 34.78 -9.61 7.96
C VAL A 268 35.00 -10.93 8.70
N GLY A 269 36.25 -11.17 9.13
CA GLY A 269 36.58 -12.39 9.88
C GLY A 269 36.32 -13.70 9.14
N GLY A 270 36.39 -13.69 7.81
CA GLY A 270 36.12 -14.85 6.94
C GLY A 270 34.63 -15.11 6.69
N LEU A 271 33.77 -14.21 7.12
CA LEU A 271 32.33 -14.23 6.84
C LEU A 271 32.01 -13.18 5.79
N ARG A 272 31.22 -13.56 4.76
CA ARG A 272 30.63 -12.61 3.84
C ARG A 272 29.34 -12.08 4.44
N LEU A 273 29.28 -10.76 4.64
CA LEU A 273 28.15 -10.03 5.19
C LEU A 273 27.41 -9.35 4.04
N ILE A 274 26.09 -9.46 4.02
CA ILE A 274 25.22 -8.87 3.00
C ILE A 274 24.45 -7.73 3.63
N TYR A 275 24.45 -6.57 2.97
CA TYR A 275 23.81 -5.33 3.45
C TYR A 275 22.64 -4.94 2.55
N PRO A 276 21.56 -4.39 3.12
CA PRO A 276 20.69 -3.48 2.38
C PRO A 276 21.48 -2.24 1.94
N GLU A 277 21.34 -1.81 0.70
CA GLU A 277 22.13 -0.69 0.13
C GLU A 277 22.11 0.56 1.02
N TYR A 278 20.92 0.95 1.51
CA TYR A 278 20.78 2.16 2.33
C TYR A 278 21.51 2.08 3.67
N LEU A 279 21.59 0.91 4.29
CA LEU A 279 22.33 0.70 5.54
C LEU A 279 23.84 0.69 5.30
N TYR A 280 24.30 0.05 4.22
CA TYR A 280 25.69 0.09 3.81
C TYR A 280 26.17 1.54 3.65
N GLN A 281 25.41 2.33 2.87
CA GLN A 281 25.74 3.74 2.65
C GLN A 281 25.69 4.55 3.96
N ALA A 282 24.74 4.27 4.83
CA ALA A 282 24.64 4.92 6.15
C ALA A 282 25.89 4.64 7.00
N GLU A 283 26.34 3.38 7.08
CA GLU A 283 27.56 3.01 7.83
C GLU A 283 28.81 3.67 7.26
N VAL A 284 29.02 3.58 5.95
CA VAL A 284 30.19 4.17 5.27
C VAL A 284 30.24 5.69 5.47
N GLN A 285 29.11 6.37 5.29
CA GLN A 285 29.07 7.82 5.45
C GLN A 285 29.21 8.24 6.91
N THR A 286 28.62 7.49 7.84
CA THR A 286 28.75 7.76 9.28
C THR A 286 30.21 7.60 9.71
N SER A 287 30.85 6.51 9.31
CA SER A 287 32.29 6.28 9.58
C SER A 287 33.14 7.43 9.06
N LYS A 288 32.97 7.82 7.78
CA LYS A 288 33.71 8.95 7.19
C LYS A 288 33.50 10.26 7.95
N ARG A 289 32.26 10.53 8.40
CA ARG A 289 31.94 11.75 9.17
C ARG A 289 32.57 11.72 10.56
N LEU A 290 32.51 10.58 11.24
CA LEU A 290 33.14 10.42 12.56
C LEU A 290 34.65 10.59 12.48
N LEU A 291 35.31 9.99 11.49
CA LEU A 291 36.75 10.16 11.28
C LEU A 291 37.10 11.62 11.01
N LYS A 292 36.31 12.32 10.16
CA LYS A 292 36.51 13.74 9.89
C LYS A 292 36.33 14.59 11.16
N LEU A 293 35.33 14.33 11.99
CA LEU A 293 35.11 15.02 13.24
C LEU A 293 36.27 14.77 14.21
N ARG A 294 36.76 13.53 14.31
CA ARG A 294 37.93 13.18 15.11
C ARG A 294 39.17 14.03 14.71
N ASP A 295 39.41 14.11 13.38
CA ASP A 295 40.60 14.78 12.85
C ASP A 295 40.51 16.32 12.82
N LEU A 296 39.29 16.89 12.93
CA LEU A 296 39.02 18.33 12.98
C LEU A 296 38.92 18.87 14.41
N ALA A 297 39.14 18.04 15.43
CA ALA A 297 39.06 18.47 16.82
C ALA A 297 40.19 19.45 17.14
N ASP A 298 39.91 20.75 17.06
CA ASP A 298 40.67 21.76 17.76
C ASP A 298 40.30 21.70 19.24
N ALA A 299 41.20 21.18 20.05
CA ALA A 299 41.00 21.15 21.47
C ALA A 299 40.67 22.56 21.99
N LEU A 300 39.59 22.68 22.76
CA LEU A 300 39.26 23.93 23.47
C LEU A 300 40.24 24.14 24.64
N GLU A 301 41.55 24.19 24.32
CA GLU A 301 42.66 24.23 25.31
C GLU A 301 42.70 25.52 26.16
N LYS A 302 41.85 26.48 25.92
CA LYS A 302 41.90 27.79 26.59
C LYS A 302 40.96 27.92 27.80
N VAL A 303 40.21 26.88 28.13
CA VAL A 303 39.22 26.91 29.20
C VAL A 303 39.74 26.13 30.43
N ASN A 304 39.80 26.78 31.58
CA ASN A 304 40.10 26.09 32.82
C ASN A 304 38.85 25.35 33.30
N VAL A 305 38.71 24.09 32.86
CA VAL A 305 37.53 23.22 33.06
C VAL A 305 37.39 22.94 34.57
N ASP A 306 38.46 22.64 35.31
CA ASP A 306 38.40 22.34 36.71
C ASP A 306 37.84 23.49 37.54
N LYS A 307 38.21 24.74 37.20
CA LYS A 307 37.63 25.91 37.84
C LYS A 307 36.14 26.05 37.60
N ILE A 308 35.68 25.76 36.41
CA ILE A 308 34.24 25.82 36.06
C ILE A 308 33.49 24.72 36.76
N ILE A 309 34.03 23.48 36.80
CA ILE A 309 33.43 22.37 37.51
C ILE A 309 33.31 22.71 39.01
N GLY A 310 34.40 23.21 39.64
CA GLY A 310 34.37 23.55 41.07
C GLY A 310 33.39 24.67 41.40
N GLN A 311 33.27 25.70 40.52
CA GLN A 311 32.27 26.76 40.69
C GLN A 311 30.86 26.22 40.58
N TRP A 312 30.59 25.36 39.59
CA TRP A 312 29.28 24.75 39.39
C TRP A 312 28.92 23.79 40.56
N GLU A 313 29.86 22.97 41.03
CA GLU A 313 29.65 22.08 42.21
C GLU A 313 29.26 22.92 43.43
N PHE A 314 29.90 24.07 43.61
CA PHE A 314 29.59 24.98 44.73
C PHE A 314 28.19 25.58 44.59
N GLU A 315 27.84 26.07 43.42
CA GLU A 315 26.53 26.69 43.13
C GLU A 315 25.38 25.68 43.19
N ALA A 316 25.60 24.44 42.68
CA ALA A 316 24.60 23.38 42.64
C ALA A 316 24.49 22.60 43.95
N GLY A 317 25.44 22.70 44.85
CA GLY A 317 25.51 21.91 46.09
C GLY A 317 25.72 20.41 45.85
N ILE A 318 26.31 20.04 44.72
CA ILE A 318 26.55 18.64 44.29
C ILE A 318 28.05 18.48 44.03
N VAL A 319 28.59 17.32 44.39
CA VAL A 319 29.96 16.95 44.05
C VAL A 319 29.93 15.88 42.97
N LEU A 320 30.53 16.14 41.83
CA LEU A 320 30.64 15.18 40.74
C LEU A 320 31.64 14.08 41.07
N ALA A 321 31.30 12.84 40.68
CA ALA A 321 32.24 11.73 40.74
C ALA A 321 33.40 11.95 39.75
N GLU A 322 34.57 11.37 40.03
CA GLU A 322 35.75 11.53 39.16
C GLU A 322 35.49 11.12 37.71
N ALA A 323 34.73 10.01 37.46
CA ALA A 323 34.36 9.59 36.13
C ALA A 323 33.45 10.60 35.39
N GLN A 324 32.63 11.39 36.12
CA GLN A 324 31.83 12.45 35.54
C GLN A 324 32.70 13.66 35.15
N LYS A 325 33.70 14.01 35.98
CA LYS A 325 34.68 15.06 35.66
C LYS A 325 35.53 14.65 34.47
N GLU A 326 36.01 13.41 34.43
CA GLU A 326 36.73 12.86 33.27
C GLU A 326 35.89 12.92 32.00
N ALA A 327 34.60 12.63 32.05
CA ALA A 327 33.69 12.72 30.92
C ALA A 327 33.58 14.16 30.39
N ILE A 328 33.51 15.17 31.30
CA ILE A 328 33.49 16.58 30.89
C ILE A 328 34.80 16.95 30.21
N HIS A 329 35.96 16.60 30.77
CA HIS A 329 37.25 16.82 30.16
C HIS A 329 37.37 16.15 28.79
N ALA A 330 36.95 14.90 28.66
CA ALA A 330 37.00 14.15 27.41
C ALA A 330 36.11 14.78 26.34
N SER A 331 34.91 15.26 26.69
CA SER A 331 33.98 15.89 25.75
C SER A 331 34.53 17.19 25.14
N LEU A 332 35.42 17.87 25.84
CA LEU A 332 36.07 19.11 25.36
C LEU A 332 37.39 18.84 24.62
N LYS A 333 38.00 17.67 24.84
CA LYS A 333 39.32 17.33 24.28
C LYS A 333 39.16 16.58 22.92
N TYR A 334 38.14 15.74 22.77
CA TYR A 334 38.01 14.87 21.60
C TYR A 334 36.89 15.34 20.69
N GLY A 335 37.10 15.33 19.38
CA GLY A 335 36.10 15.69 18.38
C GLY A 335 34.95 14.66 18.25
N VAL A 336 35.19 13.44 18.75
CA VAL A 336 34.16 12.41 18.90
C VAL A 336 34.32 11.80 20.29
N PHE A 337 33.25 11.81 21.05
CA PHE A 337 33.21 11.27 22.40
C PHE A 337 31.91 10.47 22.60
N VAL A 338 32.03 9.30 23.21
CA VAL A 338 30.88 8.44 23.52
C VAL A 338 30.74 8.33 25.04
N LEU A 339 29.62 8.87 25.55
CA LEU A 339 29.28 8.76 26.98
C LEU A 339 28.21 7.67 27.13
N THR A 340 28.52 6.67 27.97
CA THR A 340 27.61 5.58 28.31
C THR A 340 27.39 5.55 29.83
N GLY A 341 26.19 5.20 30.27
CA GLY A 341 25.84 5.07 31.69
C GLY A 341 24.49 4.38 31.82
N GLY A 342 24.23 3.82 32.99
CA GLY A 342 22.90 3.32 33.34
C GLY A 342 21.92 4.47 33.65
N PRO A 343 20.61 4.19 33.60
CA PRO A 343 19.58 5.13 34.02
C PRO A 343 19.67 5.43 35.53
#